data_22353cc34f250df04d3ba63818fa772d
#
_entry.id   22353cc34f250df04d3ba63818fa772d
#
_cell.length_a   1.000
_cell.length_b   1.000
_cell.length_c   1.000
_cell.angle_alpha   90.00
_cell.angle_beta   90.00
_cell.angle_gamma   90.00
#
_symmetry.space_group_name_H-M   'P 1'
#
loop_
_entity.id
_entity.type
_entity.pdbx_description
1 polymer ?
#
loop_
_entity_poly.entity_id
_entity_poly.type
_entity_poly.pdbx_seq_one_letter_code
_entity_poly.pdbx_strand_id
1 'polypeptide(L)'
;FSRQPDRHLLGAETPTESPHVVIVESTYGVQLHDSREVREERFTSAVHAIVRRGGRCLIPVFALGRSQELLLILDAYWRTHPELHGVPIYYASSVAKKCMRIYSTYINMMNDKVRDAHAHGNNPWNFSFVQNLPSPDMLDDSQPLVVMASPGMLQSGLSKELFEKWCPNKLNGLVMPGYSVYGTLAWSLIHTEPKTVKSGSGEYLPVNLSIHYISFSAHSDYAQTSEFLDACEPRHVVHVHG
;
A
#
# COMPACT_ATOMS: atom_id res chain seq x y z
N PHE A 1 9.63 0.86 12.27
CA PHE A 1 8.74 1.74 13.06
C PHE A 1 8.43 3.03 12.29
N SER A 2 7.45 3.82 12.72
CA SER A 2 7.15 5.15 12.17
C SER A 2 6.88 6.12 13.31
N ARG A 3 7.45 7.31 13.25
CA ARG A 3 7.20 8.41 14.21
C ARG A 3 5.93 9.19 13.87
N GLN A 4 5.49 9.11 12.63
CA GLN A 4 4.26 9.78 12.19
C GLN A 4 3.07 8.82 12.34
N PRO A 5 1.95 9.27 12.93
CA PRO A 5 0.72 8.50 12.95
C PRO A 5 0.19 8.33 11.52
N ASP A 6 -0.41 7.18 11.25
CA ASP A 6 -1.15 6.96 10.01
C ASP A 6 -2.67 7.02 10.23
N ARG A 7 -3.47 6.55 9.27
CA ARG A 7 -4.94 6.65 9.38
C ARG A 7 -5.53 5.81 10.50
N HIS A 8 -4.79 4.81 11.00
CA HIS A 8 -5.30 3.91 12.04
C HIS A 8 -4.34 3.66 13.20
N LEU A 9 -3.05 3.90 13.03
CA LEU A 9 -2.05 3.68 14.09
C LEU A 9 -1.50 4.99 14.64
N LEU A 10 -1.06 4.94 15.90
CA LEU A 10 -0.29 6.00 16.53
C LEU A 10 1.15 6.00 16.01
N GLY A 11 1.82 7.15 16.12
CA GLY A 11 3.26 7.22 15.93
C GLY A 11 3.99 6.51 17.08
N ALA A 12 5.20 6.02 16.81
CA ALA A 12 6.02 5.39 17.83
C ALA A 12 6.39 6.38 18.95
N GLU A 13 6.24 5.97 20.20
CA GLU A 13 6.59 6.75 21.38
C GLU A 13 8.09 6.68 21.66
N THR A 14 8.61 7.68 22.35
CA THR A 14 9.97 7.68 22.88
C THR A 14 9.96 7.05 24.26
N PRO A 15 10.91 6.17 24.61
CA PRO A 15 11.00 5.63 25.96
C PRO A 15 11.23 6.76 26.98
N THR A 16 10.68 6.59 28.19
CA THR A 16 10.80 7.57 29.28
C THR A 16 12.19 7.63 29.89
N GLU A 17 12.96 6.55 29.76
CA GLU A 17 14.34 6.45 30.25
C GLU A 17 15.28 6.26 29.06
N SER A 18 16.43 6.95 29.10
CA SER A 18 17.47 6.81 28.07
C SER A 18 18.06 5.39 28.07
N PRO A 19 17.90 4.62 27.00
CA PRO A 19 18.43 3.28 26.94
C PRO A 19 19.95 3.28 26.77
N HIS A 20 20.65 2.30 27.32
CA HIS A 20 22.09 2.15 27.10
C HIS A 20 22.41 1.78 25.63
N VAL A 21 21.56 0.95 25.02
CA VAL A 21 21.71 0.46 23.66
C VAL A 21 20.37 0.56 22.94
N VAL A 22 20.37 1.12 21.74
CA VAL A 22 19.24 1.09 20.80
C VAL A 22 19.62 0.25 19.60
N ILE A 23 18.80 -0.76 19.30
CA ILE A 23 18.87 -1.52 18.05
C ILE A 23 17.74 -1.03 17.17
N VAL A 24 18.04 -0.42 16.03
CA VAL A 24 17.07 0.27 15.19
C VAL A 24 17.27 -0.11 13.71
N GLU A 25 16.16 -0.18 12.99
CA GLU A 25 16.19 -0.36 11.54
C GLU A 25 16.82 0.86 10.83
N SER A 26 17.41 0.60 9.66
CA SER A 26 17.96 1.64 8.80
C SER A 26 17.57 1.45 7.32
N THR A 27 16.41 0.86 7.07
CA THR A 27 15.89 0.56 5.72
C THR A 27 15.88 1.78 4.81
N TYR A 28 15.54 2.95 5.34
CA TYR A 28 15.59 4.25 4.67
C TYR A 28 16.52 5.22 5.38
N GLY A 29 17.66 4.72 5.90
CA GLY A 29 18.59 5.48 6.74
C GLY A 29 19.28 6.67 6.07
N VAL A 30 19.19 6.81 4.74
CA VAL A 30 19.73 7.93 3.95
C VAL A 30 18.69 8.60 3.05
N GLN A 31 17.41 8.29 3.24
CA GLN A 31 16.31 8.80 2.42
C GLN A 31 15.33 9.60 3.27
N LEU A 32 14.60 10.49 2.62
CA LEU A 32 13.48 11.22 3.20
C LEU A 32 12.20 10.81 2.46
N HIS A 33 11.13 10.65 3.21
CA HIS A 33 9.81 10.41 2.64
C HIS A 33 9.11 11.74 2.33
N ASP A 34 8.34 11.74 1.24
CA ASP A 34 7.35 12.80 1.02
C ASP A 34 6.39 12.87 2.22
N SER A 35 5.79 14.03 2.45
CA SER A 35 4.77 14.16 3.47
C SER A 35 3.60 13.20 3.19
N ARG A 36 2.85 12.85 4.22
CA ARG A 36 1.71 11.94 4.09
C ARG A 36 0.67 12.46 3.10
N GLU A 37 0.35 13.74 3.17
CA GLU A 37 -0.63 14.40 2.33
C GLU A 37 -0.22 14.31 0.85
N VAL A 38 1.05 14.58 0.55
CA VAL A 38 1.60 14.49 -0.81
C VAL A 38 1.54 13.04 -1.32
N ARG A 39 1.87 12.06 -0.49
CA ARG A 39 1.80 10.64 -0.87
C ARG A 39 0.37 10.20 -1.12
N GLU A 40 -0.57 10.57 -0.26
CA GLU A 40 -2.00 10.25 -0.42
C GLU A 40 -2.58 10.89 -1.67
N GLU A 41 -2.27 12.17 -1.94
CA GLU A 41 -2.72 12.88 -3.13
C GLU A 41 -2.16 12.25 -4.41
N ARG A 42 -0.87 11.96 -4.46
CA ARG A 42 -0.25 11.28 -5.61
C ARG A 42 -0.88 9.91 -5.86
N PHE A 43 -1.14 9.16 -4.80
CA PHE A 43 -1.75 7.83 -4.88
C PHE A 43 -3.18 7.89 -5.43
N THR A 44 -4.02 8.70 -4.83
CA THR A 44 -5.43 8.83 -5.25
C THR A 44 -5.55 9.42 -6.64
N SER A 45 -4.73 10.42 -6.99
CA SER A 45 -4.67 11.00 -8.34
C SER A 45 -4.24 10.00 -9.40
N ALA A 46 -3.24 9.15 -9.11
CA ALA A 46 -2.79 8.11 -10.04
C ALA A 46 -3.90 7.08 -10.29
N VAL A 47 -4.54 6.58 -9.23
CA VAL A 47 -5.66 5.63 -9.34
C VAL A 47 -6.82 6.25 -10.10
N HIS A 48 -7.22 7.49 -9.76
CA HIS A 48 -8.30 8.22 -10.42
C HIS A 48 -8.03 8.40 -11.92
N ALA A 49 -6.83 8.84 -12.29
CA ALA A 49 -6.46 9.02 -13.70
C ALA A 49 -6.55 7.72 -14.51
N ILE A 50 -6.16 6.59 -13.90
CA ILE A 50 -6.24 5.26 -14.55
C ILE A 50 -7.70 4.87 -14.79
N VAL A 51 -8.55 4.94 -13.79
CA VAL A 51 -9.96 4.52 -13.93
C VAL A 51 -10.77 5.49 -14.79
N ARG A 52 -10.48 6.80 -14.72
CA ARG A 52 -11.15 7.81 -15.54
C ARG A 52 -10.89 7.65 -17.04
N ARG A 53 -9.71 7.15 -17.44
CA ARG A 53 -9.41 6.84 -18.85
C ARG A 53 -9.98 5.49 -19.32
N GLY A 54 -10.79 4.82 -18.48
CA GLY A 54 -11.39 3.52 -18.79
C GLY A 54 -10.47 2.33 -18.48
N GLY A 55 -9.37 2.56 -17.76
CA GLY A 55 -8.39 1.53 -17.43
C GLY A 55 -8.69 0.78 -16.15
N ARG A 56 -7.98 -0.32 -15.97
CA ARG A 56 -7.95 -1.13 -14.74
C ARG A 56 -6.71 -0.77 -13.95
N CYS A 57 -6.87 -0.55 -12.67
CA CYS A 57 -5.78 -0.20 -11.77
C CYS A 57 -5.40 -1.42 -10.93
N LEU A 58 -4.18 -1.91 -11.08
CA LEU A 58 -3.61 -2.93 -10.21
C LEU A 58 -2.75 -2.28 -9.13
N ILE A 59 -3.01 -2.68 -7.89
CA ILE A 59 -2.23 -2.25 -6.72
C ILE A 59 -1.69 -3.51 -6.03
N PRO A 60 -0.46 -3.94 -6.35
CA PRO A 60 0.14 -5.10 -5.71
C PRO A 60 0.54 -4.77 -4.28
N VAL A 61 0.08 -5.58 -3.33
CA VAL A 61 0.26 -5.33 -1.90
C VAL A 61 0.59 -6.62 -1.14
N PHE A 62 1.22 -6.48 0.01
CA PHE A 62 1.19 -7.53 1.02
C PHE A 62 -0.20 -7.58 1.65
N ALA A 63 -0.65 -8.79 2.00
CA ALA A 63 -2.00 -9.01 2.54
C ALA A 63 -2.25 -8.31 3.89
N LEU A 64 -1.20 -7.98 4.62
CA LEU A 64 -1.25 -7.30 5.92
C LEU A 64 -0.32 -6.09 5.95
N GLY A 65 -0.65 -5.14 6.80
CA GLY A 65 0.12 -3.92 7.02
C GLY A 65 -0.40 -2.75 6.21
N ARG A 66 0.35 -2.28 5.22
CA ARG A 66 -0.02 -1.06 4.47
C ARG A 66 -1.24 -1.20 3.57
N SER A 67 -1.63 -2.41 3.20
CA SER A 67 -2.87 -2.62 2.44
C SER A 67 -4.10 -2.05 3.16
N GLN A 68 -4.17 -2.17 4.48
CA GLN A 68 -5.28 -1.63 5.27
C GLN A 68 -5.33 -0.10 5.25
N GLU A 69 -4.18 0.54 5.34
CA GLU A 69 -4.06 2.00 5.20
C GLU A 69 -4.56 2.46 3.83
N LEU A 70 -4.13 1.79 2.76
CA LEU A 70 -4.53 2.12 1.39
C LEU A 70 -6.03 1.93 1.16
N LEU A 71 -6.64 0.91 1.77
CA LEU A 71 -8.09 0.71 1.72
C LEU A 71 -8.85 1.86 2.37
N LEU A 72 -8.39 2.34 3.54
CA LEU A 72 -8.97 3.51 4.20
C LEU A 72 -8.85 4.78 3.35
N ILE A 73 -7.71 4.96 2.67
CA ILE A 73 -7.48 6.09 1.76
C ILE A 73 -8.45 6.03 0.58
N LEU A 74 -8.55 4.88 -0.09
CA LEU A 74 -9.41 4.70 -1.26
C LEU A 74 -10.89 4.87 -0.91
N ASP A 75 -11.36 4.23 0.16
CA ASP A 75 -12.77 4.34 0.57
C ASP A 75 -13.14 5.79 0.92
N ALA A 76 -12.25 6.49 1.63
CA ALA A 76 -12.45 7.91 1.94
C ALA A 76 -12.45 8.78 0.68
N TYR A 77 -11.57 8.50 -0.29
CA TYR A 77 -11.49 9.23 -1.55
C TYR A 77 -12.74 9.01 -2.40
N TRP A 78 -13.19 7.77 -2.57
CA TRP A 78 -14.43 7.44 -3.30
C TRP A 78 -15.65 8.15 -2.71
N ARG A 79 -15.73 8.25 -1.39
CA ARG A 79 -16.84 8.92 -0.70
C ARG A 79 -16.99 10.39 -1.10
N THR A 80 -15.90 11.06 -1.42
CA THR A 80 -15.88 12.47 -1.82
C THR A 80 -15.88 12.68 -3.34
N HIS A 81 -15.89 11.60 -4.14
CA HIS A 81 -15.83 11.62 -5.60
C HIS A 81 -16.98 10.82 -6.21
N PRO A 82 -18.20 11.38 -6.33
CA PRO A 82 -19.39 10.68 -6.83
C PRO A 82 -19.22 10.05 -8.21
N GLU A 83 -18.38 10.65 -9.07
CA GLU A 83 -18.06 10.16 -10.41
C GLU A 83 -17.35 8.79 -10.39
N LEU A 84 -16.80 8.38 -9.26
CA LEU A 84 -16.12 7.09 -9.07
C LEU A 84 -17.04 6.01 -8.46
N HIS A 85 -18.25 6.35 -8.00
CA HIS A 85 -19.12 5.40 -7.30
C HIS A 85 -19.49 4.17 -8.14
N GLY A 86 -19.45 4.27 -9.47
CA GLY A 86 -19.64 3.14 -10.39
C GLY A 86 -18.38 2.27 -10.59
N VAL A 87 -17.23 2.67 -10.08
CA VAL A 87 -15.96 1.94 -10.25
C VAL A 87 -15.71 1.08 -9.01
N PRO A 88 -15.75 -0.25 -9.10
CA PRO A 88 -15.54 -1.13 -7.95
C PRO A 88 -14.07 -1.15 -7.53
N ILE A 89 -13.87 -1.24 -6.21
CA ILE A 89 -12.56 -1.51 -5.60
C ILE A 89 -12.59 -2.91 -5.01
N TYR A 90 -11.74 -3.80 -5.50
CA TYR A 90 -11.61 -5.17 -5.01
C TYR A 90 -10.36 -5.34 -4.16
N TYR A 91 -10.53 -5.96 -3.00
CA TYR A 91 -9.42 -6.47 -2.20
C TYR A 91 -9.34 -7.98 -2.36
N ALA A 92 -8.37 -8.41 -3.13
CA ALA A 92 -8.20 -9.80 -3.54
C ALA A 92 -7.12 -10.49 -2.70
N SER A 93 -7.52 -11.02 -1.54
CA SER A 93 -6.63 -11.78 -0.67
C SER A 93 -7.44 -12.85 0.08
N SER A 94 -6.94 -14.08 0.09
CA SER A 94 -7.57 -15.19 0.82
C SER A 94 -7.68 -14.94 2.33
N VAL A 95 -6.82 -14.09 2.87
CA VAL A 95 -6.81 -13.70 4.28
C VAL A 95 -7.50 -12.37 4.57
N ALA A 96 -7.90 -11.62 3.52
CA ALA A 96 -8.48 -10.28 3.64
C ALA A 96 -9.64 -10.22 4.65
N LYS A 97 -10.60 -11.11 4.51
CA LYS A 97 -11.78 -11.17 5.41
C LYS A 97 -11.40 -11.46 6.87
N LYS A 98 -10.40 -12.32 7.08
CA LYS A 98 -9.89 -12.62 8.42
C LYS A 98 -9.16 -11.40 9.00
N CYS A 99 -8.35 -10.73 8.20
CA CYS A 99 -7.65 -9.51 8.59
C CYS A 99 -8.63 -8.42 9.02
N MET A 100 -9.67 -8.15 8.24
CA MET A 100 -10.67 -7.13 8.59
C MET A 100 -11.36 -7.42 9.93
N ARG A 101 -11.65 -8.70 10.23
CA ARG A 101 -12.19 -9.08 11.54
C ARG A 101 -11.21 -8.80 12.68
N ILE A 102 -9.92 -9.09 12.48
CA ILE A 102 -8.89 -8.80 13.48
C ILE A 102 -8.79 -7.29 13.71
N TYR A 103 -8.74 -6.48 12.67
CA TYR A 103 -8.73 -5.03 12.78
C TYR A 103 -9.95 -4.50 13.53
N SER A 104 -11.14 -5.01 13.25
CA SER A 104 -12.37 -4.65 13.98
C SER A 104 -12.33 -5.10 15.45
N THR A 105 -11.64 -6.19 15.79
CA THR A 105 -11.50 -6.68 17.17
C THR A 105 -10.53 -5.83 17.98
N TYR A 106 -9.44 -5.35 17.37
CA TYR A 106 -8.37 -4.62 18.04
C TYR A 106 -8.45 -3.09 17.86
N ILE A 107 -9.64 -2.55 17.66
CA ILE A 107 -9.88 -1.10 17.54
C ILE A 107 -9.32 -0.30 18.71
N ASN A 108 -9.36 -0.87 19.92
CA ASN A 108 -8.80 -0.25 21.12
C ASN A 108 -7.29 -0.02 21.09
N MET A 109 -6.57 -0.70 20.18
CA MET A 109 -5.13 -0.53 19.96
C MET A 109 -4.81 0.48 18.84
N MET A 110 -5.81 1.09 18.26
CA MET A 110 -5.67 2.07 17.19
C MET A 110 -5.62 3.50 17.75
N ASN A 111 -5.40 4.47 16.87
CA ASN A 111 -5.37 5.87 17.24
C ASN A 111 -6.75 6.38 17.72
N ASP A 112 -6.75 7.53 18.39
CA ASP A 112 -7.94 8.12 18.98
C ASP A 112 -9.05 8.36 17.96
N LYS A 113 -8.68 8.80 16.76
CA LYS A 113 -9.64 9.06 15.68
C LYS A 113 -10.46 7.83 15.31
N VAL A 114 -9.81 6.66 15.22
CA VAL A 114 -10.49 5.38 14.94
C VAL A 114 -11.33 4.93 16.12
N ARG A 115 -10.81 5.06 17.33
CA ARG A 115 -11.53 4.70 18.58
C ARG A 115 -12.79 5.55 18.75
N ASP A 116 -12.68 6.86 18.58
CA ASP A 116 -13.79 7.79 18.69
C ASP A 116 -14.86 7.52 17.62
N ALA A 117 -14.46 7.31 16.38
CA ALA A 117 -15.39 6.96 15.31
C ALA A 117 -16.17 5.68 15.64
N HIS A 118 -15.48 4.66 16.14
CA HIS A 118 -16.11 3.40 16.52
C HIS A 118 -17.06 3.56 17.74
N ALA A 119 -16.68 4.35 18.74
CA ALA A 119 -17.52 4.64 19.91
C ALA A 119 -18.84 5.35 19.52
N HIS A 120 -18.84 6.11 18.44
CA HIS A 120 -20.04 6.74 17.85
C HIS A 120 -20.78 5.85 16.83
N GLY A 121 -20.49 4.55 16.80
CA GLY A 121 -21.14 3.60 15.92
C GLY A 121 -20.64 3.57 14.46
N ASN A 122 -19.61 4.35 14.15
CA ASN A 122 -19.00 4.39 12.82
C ASN A 122 -17.71 3.55 12.81
N ASN A 123 -17.80 2.29 12.40
CA ASN A 123 -16.61 1.45 12.27
C ASN A 123 -15.88 1.76 10.95
N PRO A 124 -14.65 2.34 10.98
CA PRO A 124 -13.90 2.67 9.79
C PRO A 124 -13.54 1.47 8.89
N TRP A 125 -13.63 0.25 9.43
CA TRP A 125 -13.39 -1.00 8.68
C TRP A 125 -14.62 -1.54 7.96
N ASN A 126 -15.76 -0.87 8.10
CA ASN A 126 -16.95 -1.12 7.31
C ASN A 126 -16.89 -0.24 6.05
N PHE A 127 -16.18 -0.70 5.04
CA PHE A 127 -16.01 0.02 3.78
C PHE A 127 -17.31 0.13 3.01
N SER A 128 -17.53 1.27 2.37
CA SER A 128 -18.68 1.53 1.51
C SER A 128 -18.43 1.13 0.06
N PHE A 129 -17.18 1.23 -0.40
CA PHE A 129 -16.79 1.05 -1.80
C PHE A 129 -15.83 -0.11 -2.02
N VAL A 130 -15.20 -0.62 -0.97
CA VAL A 130 -14.28 -1.77 -1.07
C VAL A 130 -15.02 -3.07 -0.89
N GLN A 131 -14.83 -3.97 -1.84
CA GLN A 131 -15.42 -5.30 -1.86
C GLN A 131 -14.34 -6.38 -1.80
N ASN A 132 -14.65 -7.49 -1.14
CA ASN A 132 -13.79 -8.66 -1.22
C ASN A 132 -14.01 -9.35 -2.57
N LEU A 133 -12.92 -9.70 -3.27
CA LEU A 133 -12.98 -10.51 -4.49
C LEU A 133 -12.98 -12.01 -4.10
N PRO A 134 -14.09 -12.71 -4.27
CA PRO A 134 -14.18 -14.12 -3.88
C PRO A 134 -13.37 -15.04 -4.80
N SER A 135 -13.36 -14.74 -6.10
CA SER A 135 -12.62 -15.47 -7.13
C SER A 135 -12.16 -14.51 -8.24
N PRO A 136 -10.97 -14.72 -8.82
CA PRO A 136 -10.50 -13.94 -9.98
C PRO A 136 -11.45 -14.00 -11.19
N ASP A 137 -12.17 -15.09 -11.37
CA ASP A 137 -13.12 -15.28 -12.47
C ASP A 137 -14.34 -14.34 -12.40
N MET A 138 -14.55 -13.72 -11.24
CA MET A 138 -15.63 -12.75 -11.04
C MET A 138 -15.25 -11.32 -11.45
N LEU A 139 -14.01 -11.09 -11.91
CA LEU A 139 -13.60 -9.79 -12.42
C LEU A 139 -14.21 -9.51 -13.79
N ASP A 140 -15.03 -8.48 -13.86
CA ASP A 140 -15.51 -7.95 -15.14
C ASP A 140 -14.45 -7.05 -15.76
N ASP A 141 -13.63 -7.61 -16.64
CA ASP A 141 -12.58 -6.90 -17.35
C ASP A 141 -13.10 -5.96 -18.47
N SER A 142 -14.39 -5.83 -18.65
CA SER A 142 -14.97 -4.90 -19.63
C SER A 142 -15.04 -3.47 -19.11
N GLN A 143 -14.95 -3.27 -17.78
CA GLN A 143 -15.14 -2.00 -17.10
C GLN A 143 -13.89 -1.53 -16.35
N PRO A 144 -13.76 -0.22 -16.08
CA PRO A 144 -12.77 0.30 -15.13
C PRO A 144 -12.98 -0.29 -13.76
N LEU A 145 -11.90 -0.67 -13.10
CA LEU A 145 -11.93 -1.20 -11.74
C LEU A 145 -10.56 -1.02 -11.06
N VAL A 146 -10.55 -1.16 -9.75
CA VAL A 146 -9.33 -1.17 -8.94
C VAL A 146 -9.21 -2.53 -8.28
N VAL A 147 -8.05 -3.17 -8.37
CA VAL A 147 -7.76 -4.43 -7.66
C VAL A 147 -6.51 -4.27 -6.82
N MET A 148 -6.65 -4.47 -5.52
CA MET A 148 -5.54 -4.68 -4.61
C MET A 148 -5.32 -6.17 -4.45
N ALA A 149 -4.18 -6.69 -4.91
CA ALA A 149 -3.87 -8.12 -4.94
C ALA A 149 -2.47 -8.43 -4.39
N SER A 150 -2.32 -9.64 -3.84
CA SER A 150 -1.03 -10.14 -3.34
C SER A 150 -0.41 -11.16 -4.30
N PRO A 151 0.93 -11.28 -4.27
CA PRO A 151 1.93 -10.57 -3.47
C PRO A 151 2.35 -9.22 -4.04
N GLY A 152 2.92 -8.36 -3.18
CA GLY A 152 3.37 -7.00 -3.56
C GLY A 152 4.52 -6.96 -4.57
N MET A 153 5.34 -8.01 -4.66
CA MET A 153 6.51 -8.06 -5.54
C MET A 153 6.26 -8.64 -6.94
N LEU A 154 5.01 -8.99 -7.27
CA LEU A 154 4.62 -9.55 -8.58
C LEU A 154 5.37 -10.84 -8.96
N GLN A 155 5.77 -11.66 -7.99
CA GLN A 155 6.56 -12.87 -8.24
C GLN A 155 5.71 -14.09 -8.59
N SER A 156 4.48 -14.13 -8.09
CA SER A 156 3.54 -15.25 -8.24
C SER A 156 2.12 -14.79 -7.91
N GLY A 157 1.15 -15.69 -8.03
CA GLY A 157 -0.23 -15.50 -7.59
C GLY A 157 -0.99 -14.41 -8.36
N LEU A 158 -2.12 -14.00 -7.78
CA LEU A 158 -3.10 -13.18 -8.48
C LEU A 158 -2.55 -11.83 -8.95
N SER A 159 -1.70 -11.16 -8.17
CA SER A 159 -1.15 -9.87 -8.59
C SER A 159 -0.29 -10.00 -9.86
N LYS A 160 0.48 -11.10 -10.00
CA LYS A 160 1.25 -11.38 -11.20
C LYS A 160 0.35 -11.75 -12.37
N GLU A 161 -0.65 -12.60 -12.17
CA GLU A 161 -1.59 -13.01 -13.19
C GLU A 161 -2.34 -11.80 -13.77
N LEU A 162 -2.84 -10.91 -12.92
CA LEU A 162 -3.48 -9.68 -13.35
C LEU A 162 -2.52 -8.72 -14.05
N PHE A 163 -1.28 -8.61 -13.55
CA PHE A 163 -0.26 -7.81 -14.24
C PHE A 163 0.00 -8.33 -15.64
N GLU A 164 0.25 -9.63 -15.82
CA GLU A 164 0.49 -10.25 -17.14
C GLU A 164 -0.70 -10.04 -18.09
N LYS A 165 -1.92 -10.16 -17.59
CA LYS A 165 -3.15 -9.93 -18.37
C LYS A 165 -3.33 -8.47 -18.77
N TRP A 166 -2.95 -7.52 -17.92
CA TRP A 166 -3.28 -6.11 -18.11
C TRP A 166 -2.12 -5.26 -18.62
N CYS A 167 -0.87 -5.70 -18.52
CA CYS A 167 0.29 -4.91 -18.92
C CYS A 167 0.33 -4.54 -20.41
N PRO A 168 -0.26 -5.29 -21.38
CA PRO A 168 -0.24 -4.88 -22.77
C PRO A 168 -1.15 -3.69 -23.11
N ASN A 169 -2.13 -3.38 -22.25
CA ASN A 169 -3.10 -2.33 -22.54
C ASN A 169 -2.70 -0.99 -21.90
N LYS A 170 -2.48 0.03 -22.73
CA LYS A 170 -2.08 1.39 -22.32
C LYS A 170 -3.11 2.14 -21.47
N LEU A 171 -4.37 1.72 -21.45
CA LEU A 171 -5.39 2.32 -20.60
C LEU A 171 -5.20 1.90 -19.14
N ASN A 172 -4.62 0.73 -18.91
CA ASN A 172 -4.41 0.20 -17.57
C ASN A 172 -3.27 0.90 -16.82
N GLY A 173 -3.17 0.64 -15.54
CA GLY A 173 -2.10 1.17 -14.71
C GLY A 173 -1.75 0.26 -13.55
N LEU A 174 -0.50 0.37 -13.13
CA LEU A 174 0.08 -0.29 -11.99
C LEU A 174 0.49 0.79 -10.98
N VAL A 175 -0.05 0.73 -9.77
CA VAL A 175 0.35 1.62 -8.67
C VAL A 175 1.04 0.78 -7.60
N MET A 176 2.31 1.02 -7.38
CA MET A 176 3.17 0.25 -6.49
C MET A 176 3.42 1.03 -5.19
N PRO A 177 2.75 0.65 -4.09
CA PRO A 177 2.81 1.40 -2.84
C PRO A 177 3.91 0.92 -1.90
N GLY A 178 4.56 -0.19 -2.22
CA GLY A 178 5.49 -0.85 -1.32
C GLY A 178 6.95 -0.80 -1.79
N TYR A 179 7.83 -1.17 -0.89
CA TYR A 179 9.23 -1.43 -1.19
C TYR A 179 9.37 -2.57 -2.19
N SER A 180 10.37 -2.49 -3.06
CA SER A 180 10.69 -3.53 -4.03
C SER A 180 12.09 -4.09 -3.81
N VAL A 181 12.22 -5.41 -3.78
CA VAL A 181 13.50 -6.11 -3.57
C VAL A 181 14.20 -6.33 -4.90
N TYR A 182 15.50 -6.07 -4.96
CA TYR A 182 16.34 -6.34 -6.12
C TYR A 182 16.14 -7.77 -6.64
N GLY A 183 16.07 -7.93 -7.96
CA GLY A 183 15.83 -9.21 -8.63
C GLY A 183 14.37 -9.63 -8.72
N THR A 184 13.42 -8.86 -8.19
CA THR A 184 11.98 -9.09 -8.37
C THR A 184 11.45 -8.36 -9.61
N LEU A 185 10.30 -8.82 -10.14
CA LEU A 185 9.61 -8.13 -11.24
C LEU A 185 9.24 -6.70 -10.82
N ALA A 186 8.73 -6.52 -9.61
CA ALA A 186 8.42 -5.21 -9.04
C ALA A 186 9.60 -4.25 -9.10
N TRP A 187 10.78 -4.69 -8.70
CA TRP A 187 12.00 -3.88 -8.75
C TRP A 187 12.37 -3.51 -10.19
N SER A 188 12.33 -4.49 -11.10
CA SER A 188 12.63 -4.25 -12.51
C SER A 188 11.70 -3.21 -13.12
N LEU A 189 10.39 -3.30 -12.87
CA LEU A 189 9.40 -2.35 -13.39
C LEU A 189 9.62 -0.92 -12.91
N ILE A 190 10.11 -0.75 -11.68
CA ILE A 190 10.35 0.59 -11.11
C ILE A 190 11.69 1.18 -11.58
N HIS A 191 12.76 0.38 -11.67
CA HIS A 191 14.11 0.88 -11.83
C HIS A 191 14.68 0.74 -13.26
N THR A 192 14.19 -0.23 -14.03
CA THR A 192 14.70 -0.49 -15.38
C THR A 192 13.68 -0.18 -16.49
N GLU A 193 12.42 0.05 -16.13
CA GLU A 193 11.32 0.37 -17.05
C GLU A 193 11.32 -0.51 -18.32
N PRO A 194 11.28 -1.85 -18.18
CA PRO A 194 11.41 -2.76 -19.30
C PRO A 194 10.25 -2.59 -20.27
N LYS A 195 10.53 -2.60 -21.57
CA LYS A 195 9.50 -2.53 -22.61
C LYS A 195 8.72 -3.84 -22.76
N THR A 196 9.33 -4.95 -22.35
CA THR A 196 8.71 -6.27 -22.37
C THR A 196 9.08 -7.03 -21.11
N VAL A 197 8.19 -7.91 -20.66
CA VAL A 197 8.43 -8.83 -19.53
C VAL A 197 8.12 -10.26 -19.98
N LYS A 198 8.82 -11.23 -19.41
CA LYS A 198 8.56 -12.64 -19.66
C LYS A 198 7.43 -13.12 -18.74
N SER A 199 6.36 -13.66 -19.33
CA SER A 199 5.23 -14.23 -18.59
C SER A 199 5.58 -15.57 -17.95
N GLY A 200 4.69 -16.07 -17.10
CA GLY A 200 4.77 -17.42 -16.56
C GLY A 200 4.71 -18.53 -17.59
N SER A 201 4.07 -18.29 -18.75
CA SER A 201 4.05 -19.21 -19.90
C SER A 201 5.33 -19.16 -20.77
N GLY A 202 6.21 -18.19 -20.53
CA GLY A 202 7.45 -18.00 -21.28
C GLY A 202 7.34 -17.02 -22.45
N GLU A 203 6.18 -16.46 -22.72
CA GLU A 203 5.95 -15.45 -23.74
C GLU A 203 6.45 -14.06 -23.29
N TYR A 204 6.85 -13.22 -24.24
CA TYR A 204 7.21 -11.84 -23.99
C TYR A 204 5.99 -10.93 -24.17
N LEU A 205 5.56 -10.29 -23.09
CA LEU A 205 4.43 -9.37 -23.07
C LEU A 205 4.93 -7.93 -23.12
N PRO A 206 4.35 -7.05 -23.98
CA PRO A 206 4.69 -5.64 -23.97
C PRO A 206 4.17 -4.95 -22.69
N VAL A 207 4.97 -4.07 -22.11
CA VAL A 207 4.59 -3.26 -20.96
C VAL A 207 4.15 -1.89 -21.46
N ASN A 208 2.86 -1.73 -21.67
CA ASN A 208 2.26 -0.50 -22.20
C ASN A 208 1.47 0.27 -21.14
N LEU A 209 1.10 -0.38 -20.03
CA LEU A 209 0.39 0.26 -18.92
C LEU A 209 1.27 1.34 -18.24
N SER A 210 0.61 2.32 -17.60
CA SER A 210 1.35 3.30 -16.77
C SER A 210 1.80 2.68 -15.45
N ILE A 211 3.03 3.01 -15.02
CA ILE A 211 3.58 2.54 -13.75
C ILE A 211 3.80 3.74 -12.84
N HIS A 212 3.28 3.67 -11.62
CA HIS A 212 3.41 4.70 -10.60
C HIS A 212 3.98 4.08 -9.33
N TYR A 213 5.13 4.57 -8.91
CA TYR A 213 5.72 4.21 -7.62
C TYR A 213 5.47 5.32 -6.61
N ILE A 214 4.81 4.98 -5.51
CA ILE A 214 4.46 5.91 -4.44
C ILE A 214 4.64 5.18 -3.11
N SER A 215 5.73 5.46 -2.41
CA SER A 215 6.09 4.71 -1.20
C SER A 215 5.16 5.01 -0.04
N PHE A 216 4.43 3.99 0.41
CA PHE A 216 3.70 3.96 1.69
C PHE A 216 4.44 3.04 2.68
N SER A 217 5.75 3.17 2.77
CA SER A 217 6.54 2.36 3.69
C SER A 217 6.08 2.56 5.13
N ALA A 218 6.12 1.46 5.89
CA ALA A 218 5.94 1.46 7.35
C ALA A 218 7.24 1.75 8.09
N HIS A 219 8.36 1.80 7.37
CA HIS A 219 9.67 2.09 7.92
C HIS A 219 9.90 3.59 8.06
N SER A 220 10.58 3.97 9.13
CA SER A 220 11.03 5.35 9.33
C SER A 220 12.07 5.74 8.28
N ASP A 221 12.08 7.02 7.94
CA ASP A 221 13.12 7.62 7.13
C ASP A 221 14.28 8.16 8.00
N TYR A 222 15.25 8.77 7.35
CA TYR A 222 16.42 9.36 8.04
C TYR A 222 15.98 10.38 9.11
N ALA A 223 15.07 11.29 8.79
CA ALA A 223 14.67 12.35 9.73
C ALA A 223 13.96 11.77 10.96
N GLN A 224 13.04 10.83 10.77
CA GLN A 224 12.33 10.16 11.87
C GLN A 224 13.26 9.33 12.74
N THR A 225 14.22 8.63 12.13
CA THR A 225 15.19 7.81 12.86
C THR A 225 16.15 8.70 13.67
N SER A 226 16.65 9.79 13.07
CA SER A 226 17.51 10.76 13.77
C SER A 226 16.79 11.40 14.94
N GLU A 227 15.57 11.93 14.73
CA GLU A 227 14.74 12.50 15.80
C GLU A 227 14.50 11.51 16.95
N PHE A 228 14.25 10.25 16.63
CA PHE A 228 14.05 9.21 17.65
C PHE A 228 15.33 8.94 18.45
N LEU A 229 16.47 8.84 17.78
CA LEU A 229 17.77 8.60 18.43
C LEU A 229 18.19 9.81 19.29
N ASP A 230 17.99 11.02 18.78
CA ASP A 230 18.28 12.26 19.53
C ASP A 230 17.41 12.33 20.81
N ALA A 231 16.14 11.93 20.73
CA ALA A 231 15.25 11.91 21.89
C ALA A 231 15.56 10.77 22.88
N CYS A 232 16.15 9.66 22.43
CA CYS A 232 16.56 8.55 23.30
C CYS A 232 17.90 8.76 24.00
N GLU A 233 18.80 9.55 23.38
CA GLU A 233 20.19 9.77 23.84
C GLU A 233 20.94 8.48 24.24
N PRO A 234 20.93 7.43 23.40
CA PRO A 234 21.57 6.16 23.76
C PRO A 234 23.10 6.25 23.78
N ARG A 235 23.75 5.44 24.60
CA ARG A 235 25.22 5.33 24.57
C ARG A 235 25.74 4.61 23.34
N HIS A 236 24.97 3.66 22.83
CA HIS A 236 25.32 2.86 21.67
C HIS A 236 24.12 2.67 20.76
N VAL A 237 24.36 2.73 19.45
CA VAL A 237 23.35 2.45 18.40
C VAL A 237 23.82 1.30 17.53
N VAL A 238 22.95 0.35 17.28
CA VAL A 238 23.18 -0.76 16.34
C VAL A 238 22.14 -0.64 15.23
N HIS A 239 22.60 -0.37 14.01
CA HIS A 239 21.75 -0.36 12.84
C HIS A 239 21.57 -1.77 12.29
N VAL A 240 20.32 -2.11 11.94
CA VAL A 240 19.94 -3.41 11.34
C VAL A 240 19.01 -3.14 10.15
N HIS A 241 18.82 -4.14 9.31
CA HIS A 241 17.85 -4.05 8.20
C HIS A 241 18.09 -2.85 7.26
N GLY A 242 19.37 -2.66 6.85
CA GLY A 242 19.81 -1.60 5.96
C GLY A 242 20.95 -2.03 5.06
#